data_381534fd3e3f1be75160b58efb992877
#
_entry.id   381534fd3e3f1be75160b58efb992877
#
_cell.length_a   1.000
_cell.length_b   1.000
_cell.length_c   1.000
_cell.angle_alpha   90.00
_cell.angle_beta   90.00
_cell.angle_gamma   90.00
#
_symmetry.space_group_name_H-M   'P 1'
#
loop_
_entity.id
_entity.type
_entity.pdbx_description
1 polymer ?
#
loop_
_entity_poly.entity_id
_entity_poly.type
_entity_poly.pdbx_seq_one_letter_code
_entity_poly.pdbx_strand_id
1 'polypeptide(L)'
;MPITNGYATLAELKARLDIPSGTTSWDTVLEACITGASRYIDNETNRVFYATTATRYYTADDHWTLFILDDLLSVTTLKTVSSEAAGTRTYGYTWSATDYDLEPYGGPPYSRIAMNPTGLYSFPLTRRGVEVTGSFGYNATGSHPQPINEACLRQASRLFERNKAPLGMIGDGQISQATRYSDGDPDVMVLLAPYRRMELVGA
;
A
#
# COMPACT_ATOMS: atom_id res chain seq x y z
N MET A 1 8.05 4.55 -19.57
CA MET A 1 8.41 5.13 -18.25
C MET A 1 8.89 3.99 -17.38
N PRO A 2 9.99 4.11 -16.66
CA PRO A 2 10.44 3.01 -15.80
C PRO A 2 9.38 2.68 -14.75
N ILE A 3 9.27 1.40 -14.43
CA ILE A 3 8.34 0.92 -13.40
C ILE A 3 8.77 1.50 -12.04
N THR A 4 7.86 2.22 -11.41
CA THR A 4 8.10 2.77 -10.07
C THR A 4 7.22 2.03 -9.08
N ASN A 5 7.83 1.35 -8.10
CA ASN A 5 7.13 0.60 -7.07
C ASN A 5 6.07 -0.37 -7.65
N GLY A 6 6.45 -1.07 -8.70
CA GLY A 6 5.59 -2.06 -9.35
C GLY A 6 5.56 -3.38 -8.57
N TYR A 7 4.44 -4.10 -8.70
CA TYR A 7 4.22 -5.41 -8.06
C TYR A 7 4.50 -6.57 -9.01
N ALA A 8 4.92 -6.27 -10.23
CA ALA A 8 5.41 -7.23 -11.21
C ALA A 8 6.56 -6.61 -12.01
N THR A 9 7.36 -7.45 -12.63
CA THR A 9 8.45 -7.04 -13.51
C THR A 9 8.02 -7.07 -14.98
N LEU A 10 8.73 -6.31 -15.82
CA LEU A 10 8.53 -6.32 -17.27
C LEU A 10 8.77 -7.72 -17.86
N ALA A 11 9.78 -8.45 -17.34
CA ALA A 11 10.11 -9.79 -17.81
C ALA A 11 8.98 -10.79 -17.53
N GLU A 12 8.38 -10.74 -16.34
CA GLU A 12 7.24 -11.59 -15.97
C GLU A 12 6.02 -11.30 -16.85
N LEU A 13 5.73 -10.01 -17.11
CA LEU A 13 4.59 -9.66 -17.95
C LEU A 13 4.82 -10.09 -19.42
N LYS A 14 6.04 -9.93 -19.95
CA LYS A 14 6.39 -10.43 -21.28
C LYS A 14 6.23 -11.95 -21.37
N ALA A 15 6.74 -12.68 -20.38
CA ALA A 15 6.61 -14.14 -20.32
C ALA A 15 5.13 -14.57 -20.31
N ARG A 16 4.30 -13.87 -19.56
CA ARG A 16 2.85 -14.15 -19.50
C ARG A 16 2.12 -13.88 -20.82
N LEU A 17 2.56 -12.91 -21.60
CA LEU A 17 1.97 -12.51 -22.89
C LEU A 17 2.62 -13.22 -24.08
N ASP A 18 3.51 -14.18 -23.85
CA ASP A 18 4.30 -14.87 -24.89
C ASP A 18 5.09 -13.89 -25.80
N ILE A 19 5.53 -12.77 -25.23
CA ILE A 19 6.35 -11.78 -25.93
C ILE A 19 7.82 -12.12 -25.71
N PRO A 20 8.62 -12.36 -26.76
CA PRO A 20 10.04 -12.63 -26.62
C PRO A 20 10.78 -11.51 -25.87
N SER A 21 11.70 -11.86 -24.98
CA SER A 21 12.43 -10.87 -24.13
C SER A 21 13.19 -9.82 -24.94
N GLY A 22 13.65 -10.17 -26.14
CA GLY A 22 14.33 -9.25 -27.07
C GLY A 22 13.43 -8.24 -27.78
N THR A 23 12.11 -8.39 -27.72
CA THR A 23 11.15 -7.46 -28.34
C THR A 23 10.96 -6.25 -27.42
N THR A 24 11.43 -5.08 -27.84
CA THR A 24 11.39 -3.85 -27.03
C THR A 24 10.32 -2.86 -27.45
N SER A 25 9.64 -3.10 -28.58
CA SER A 25 8.63 -2.19 -29.16
C SER A 25 7.46 -1.88 -28.22
N TRP A 26 7.15 -2.78 -27.31
CA TRP A 26 6.02 -2.65 -26.36
C TRP A 26 6.42 -2.30 -24.94
N ASP A 27 7.74 -2.21 -24.64
CA ASP A 27 8.23 -2.08 -23.27
C ASP A 27 7.63 -0.89 -22.53
N THR A 28 7.59 0.29 -23.15
CA THR A 28 7.02 1.48 -22.53
C THR A 28 5.52 1.31 -22.19
N VAL A 29 4.76 0.62 -23.04
CA VAL A 29 3.34 0.39 -22.80
C VAL A 29 3.15 -0.65 -21.71
N LEU A 30 3.94 -1.73 -21.73
CA LEU A 30 3.89 -2.78 -20.71
C LEU A 30 4.29 -2.22 -19.31
N GLU A 31 5.32 -1.39 -19.25
CA GLU A 31 5.70 -0.70 -18.00
C GLU A 31 4.59 0.20 -17.46
N ALA A 32 3.90 0.92 -18.34
CA ALA A 32 2.74 1.74 -17.97
C ALA A 32 1.58 0.88 -17.45
N CYS A 33 1.32 -0.28 -18.09
CA CYS A 33 0.29 -1.23 -17.65
C CYS A 33 0.62 -1.81 -16.26
N ILE A 34 1.88 -2.18 -16.00
CA ILE A 34 2.31 -2.67 -14.67
C ILE A 34 2.14 -1.59 -13.60
N THR A 35 2.55 -0.37 -13.91
CA THR A 35 2.41 0.76 -12.97
C THR A 35 0.93 1.05 -12.68
N GLY A 36 0.08 1.07 -13.70
CA GLY A 36 -1.37 1.27 -13.56
C GLY A 36 -2.03 0.15 -12.76
N ALA A 37 -1.67 -1.11 -13.04
CA ALA A 37 -2.16 -2.26 -12.30
C ALA A 37 -1.75 -2.23 -10.82
N SER A 38 -0.51 -1.82 -10.53
CA SER A 38 -0.02 -1.69 -9.14
C SER A 38 -0.81 -0.63 -8.37
N ARG A 39 -1.07 0.53 -8.96
CA ARG A 39 -1.88 1.60 -8.33
C ARG A 39 -3.34 1.19 -8.16
N TYR A 40 -3.88 0.43 -9.10
CA TYR A 40 -5.21 -0.16 -8.96
C TYR A 40 -5.29 -1.08 -7.73
N ILE A 41 -4.27 -1.93 -7.52
CA ILE A 41 -4.20 -2.82 -6.35
C ILE A 41 -4.13 -2.02 -5.04
N ASP A 42 -3.34 -0.95 -4.99
CA ASP A 42 -3.27 -0.09 -3.79
C ASP A 42 -4.65 0.49 -3.44
N ASN A 43 -5.37 0.98 -4.44
CA ASN A 43 -6.69 1.56 -4.25
C ASN A 43 -7.72 0.51 -3.80
N GLU A 44 -7.69 -0.70 -4.40
CA GLU A 44 -8.62 -1.77 -4.05
C GLU A 44 -8.40 -2.37 -2.67
N THR A 45 -7.16 -2.35 -2.21
CA THR A 45 -6.79 -2.93 -0.91
C THR A 45 -6.70 -1.91 0.21
N ASN A 46 -6.67 -0.62 -0.12
CA ASN A 46 -6.34 0.46 0.82
C ASN A 46 -4.99 0.22 1.50
N ARG A 47 -4.03 -0.40 0.79
CA ARG A 47 -2.69 -0.73 1.28
C ARG A 47 -1.64 -0.47 0.21
N VAL A 48 -0.41 -0.26 0.67
CA VAL A 48 0.77 -0.11 -0.17
C VAL A 48 1.72 -1.26 0.12
N PHE A 49 2.09 -2.05 -0.91
CA PHE A 49 2.92 -3.24 -0.76
C PHE A 49 4.41 -2.99 -1.05
N TYR A 50 4.88 -1.78 -0.83
CA TYR A 50 6.29 -1.42 -0.84
C TYR A 50 6.62 -0.53 0.35
N ALA A 51 7.87 -0.57 0.78
CA ALA A 51 8.32 0.24 1.90
C ALA A 51 8.62 1.68 1.47
N THR A 52 8.17 2.64 2.25
CA THR A 52 8.48 4.05 2.09
C THR A 52 8.90 4.64 3.43
N THR A 53 10.07 5.25 3.51
CA THR A 53 10.48 5.99 4.70
C THR A 53 9.83 7.37 4.68
N ALA A 54 9.09 7.68 5.72
CA ALA A 54 8.36 8.94 5.85
C ALA A 54 8.23 9.37 7.30
N THR A 55 7.95 10.67 7.50
CA THR A 55 7.47 11.20 8.77
C THR A 55 5.97 11.45 8.64
N ARG A 56 5.20 10.87 9.54
CA ARG A 56 3.74 10.99 9.57
C ARG A 56 3.27 11.49 10.94
N TYR A 57 2.14 12.17 10.92
CA TYR A 57 1.57 12.80 12.12
C TYR A 57 0.23 12.19 12.44
N TYR A 58 0.07 11.77 13.69
CA TYR A 58 -1.12 11.10 14.17
C TYR A 58 -1.76 11.83 15.34
N THR A 59 -3.03 11.56 15.53
CA THR A 59 -3.79 11.96 16.72
C THR A 59 -4.08 10.69 17.49
N ALA A 60 -3.72 10.65 18.76
CA ALA A 60 -4.06 9.54 19.63
C ALA A 60 -5.48 9.71 20.17
N ASP A 61 -6.23 8.62 20.25
CA ASP A 61 -7.59 8.60 20.80
C ASP A 61 -7.57 8.37 22.32
N ASP A 62 -6.52 7.73 22.81
CA ASP A 62 -6.28 7.53 24.25
C ASP A 62 -4.80 7.74 24.63
N HIS A 63 -4.51 7.75 25.94
CA HIS A 63 -3.16 7.96 26.46
C HIS A 63 -2.25 6.73 26.36
N TRP A 64 -2.79 5.56 26.06
CA TRP A 64 -2.11 4.27 26.11
C TRP A 64 -1.72 3.75 24.75
N THR A 65 -2.56 4.04 23.75
CA THR A 65 -2.41 3.44 22.42
C THR A 65 -2.52 4.48 21.31
N LEU A 66 -1.73 4.28 20.27
CA LEU A 66 -1.81 5.02 19.02
C LEU A 66 -2.14 4.05 17.90
N PHE A 67 -3.27 4.24 17.24
CA PHE A 67 -3.61 3.50 16.04
C PHE A 67 -2.87 4.07 14.83
N ILE A 68 -2.23 3.18 14.09
CA ILE A 68 -1.55 3.50 12.83
C ILE A 68 -2.45 2.99 11.70
N LEU A 69 -3.10 3.91 11.01
CA LEU A 69 -3.94 3.58 9.86
C LEU A 69 -3.12 3.09 8.66
N ASP A 70 -1.87 3.47 8.60
CA ASP A 70 -0.91 2.99 7.61
C ASP A 70 -0.20 1.74 8.12
N ASP A 71 0.13 0.82 7.24
CA ASP A 71 0.94 -0.34 7.64
C ASP A 71 2.34 0.14 8.03
N LEU A 72 2.72 -0.05 9.29
CA LEU A 72 4.00 0.36 9.81
C LEU A 72 4.96 -0.84 9.84
N LEU A 73 6.11 -0.71 9.21
CA LEU A 73 7.15 -1.76 9.21
C LEU A 73 8.16 -1.58 10.35
N SER A 74 8.54 -0.34 10.60
CA SER A 74 9.50 -0.02 11.67
C SER A 74 9.38 1.44 12.09
N VAL A 75 9.72 1.72 13.34
CA VAL A 75 9.84 3.07 13.87
C VAL A 75 11.31 3.44 13.97
N THR A 76 11.68 4.56 13.37
CA THR A 76 13.02 5.16 13.53
C THR A 76 13.02 6.16 14.67
N THR A 77 12.02 7.04 14.72
CA THR A 77 11.82 7.97 15.84
C THR A 77 10.33 8.13 16.12
N LEU A 78 9.99 8.14 17.39
CA LEU A 78 8.68 8.49 17.92
C LEU A 78 8.81 9.73 18.78
N LYS A 79 8.05 10.77 18.46
CA LYS A 79 8.05 12.01 19.23
C LYS A 79 6.63 12.47 19.52
N THR A 80 6.48 13.13 20.66
CA THR A 80 5.22 13.77 21.02
C THR A 80 5.40 15.27 21.23
N VAL A 81 4.30 15.99 21.06
CA VAL A 81 4.28 17.44 21.18
C VAL A 81 4.65 17.87 22.60
N SER A 82 5.59 18.80 22.71
CA SER A 82 5.98 19.44 23.96
C SER A 82 5.36 20.81 24.17
N SER A 83 5.09 21.52 23.09
CA SER A 83 4.43 22.83 23.12
C SER A 83 3.73 23.15 21.79
N GLU A 84 2.71 23.96 21.88
CA GLU A 84 2.03 24.53 20.71
C GLU A 84 1.95 26.07 20.91
N ALA A 85 2.49 26.83 19.98
CA ALA A 85 2.46 28.28 19.98
C ALA A 85 2.09 28.80 18.60
N ALA A 86 1.08 29.67 18.54
CA ALA A 86 0.61 30.31 17.29
C ALA A 86 0.36 29.29 16.14
N GLY A 87 -0.19 28.12 16.44
CA GLY A 87 -0.46 27.06 15.46
C GLY A 87 0.75 26.23 15.04
N THR A 88 1.94 26.53 15.58
CA THR A 88 3.15 25.74 15.34
C THR A 88 3.35 24.76 16.49
N ARG A 89 3.56 23.46 16.14
CA ARG A 89 3.81 22.40 17.11
C ARG A 89 5.28 22.08 17.18
N THR A 90 5.81 21.95 18.41
CA THR A 90 7.17 21.50 18.68
C THR A 90 7.11 20.08 19.22
N TYR A 91 7.78 19.13 18.55
CA TYR A 91 7.85 17.73 18.95
C TYR A 91 9.14 17.51 19.75
N GLY A 92 9.11 17.91 21.03
CA GLY A 92 10.29 17.93 21.90
C GLY A 92 10.49 16.66 22.72
N TYR A 93 9.44 15.87 22.95
CA TYR A 93 9.54 14.62 23.71
C TYR A 93 9.85 13.45 22.78
N THR A 94 11.10 12.98 22.80
CA THR A 94 11.54 11.81 22.02
C THR A 94 11.43 10.56 22.87
N TRP A 95 10.74 9.56 22.38
CA TRP A 95 10.52 8.27 23.05
C TRP A 95 11.68 7.32 22.76
N SER A 96 12.13 6.59 23.78
CA SER A 96 13.04 5.46 23.61
C SER A 96 12.30 4.24 23.14
N ALA A 97 13.00 3.29 22.52
CA ALA A 97 12.39 2.02 22.08
C ALA A 97 11.86 1.18 23.26
N THR A 98 12.26 1.48 24.49
CA THR A 98 11.76 0.86 25.73
C THR A 98 10.47 1.48 26.25
N ASP A 99 10.05 2.63 25.73
CA ASP A 99 8.88 3.37 26.20
C ASP A 99 7.58 2.90 25.50
N TYR A 100 7.69 2.07 24.46
CA TYR A 100 6.55 1.60 23.70
C TYR A 100 6.77 0.21 23.10
N ASP A 101 5.67 -0.47 22.80
CA ASP A 101 5.62 -1.72 22.09
C ASP A 101 4.89 -1.57 20.76
N LEU A 102 5.30 -2.35 19.76
CA LEU A 102 4.66 -2.40 18.46
C LEU A 102 3.74 -3.61 18.39
N GLU A 103 2.49 -3.41 18.00
CA GLU A 103 1.48 -4.46 17.88
C GLU A 103 0.97 -4.60 16.43
N PRO A 104 0.71 -5.83 15.96
CA PRO A 104 0.73 -7.12 16.68
C PRO A 104 2.15 -7.62 16.96
N TYR A 105 2.36 -8.32 18.07
CA TYR A 105 3.67 -8.87 18.48
C TYR A 105 4.22 -9.95 17.53
N GLY A 106 3.42 -10.43 16.59
CA GLY A 106 3.81 -11.41 15.57
C GLY A 106 4.73 -10.86 14.47
N GLY A 107 5.01 -9.56 14.49
CA GLY A 107 5.83 -8.88 13.49
C GLY A 107 5.04 -7.94 12.59
N PRO A 108 5.75 -7.21 11.69
CA PRO A 108 5.12 -6.24 10.80
C PRO A 108 4.18 -6.91 9.77
N PRO A 109 3.19 -6.17 9.24
CA PRO A 109 2.96 -4.74 9.49
C PRO A 109 2.28 -4.46 10.83
N TYR A 110 2.77 -3.46 11.54
CA TYR A 110 2.20 -3.01 12.80
C TYR A 110 1.05 -2.04 12.55
N SER A 111 -0.01 -2.19 13.30
CA SER A 111 -1.21 -1.33 13.23
C SER A 111 -1.41 -0.47 14.49
N ARG A 112 -0.59 -0.70 15.50
CA ARG A 112 -0.71 0.00 16.79
C ARG A 112 0.65 0.17 17.44
N ILE A 113 0.80 1.31 18.14
CA ILE A 113 1.89 1.56 19.08
C ILE A 113 1.26 1.66 20.45
N ALA A 114 1.64 0.78 21.38
CA ALA A 114 1.18 0.80 22.76
C ALA A 114 2.27 1.40 23.66
N MET A 115 1.92 2.32 24.56
CA MET A 115 2.88 2.81 25.54
C MET A 115 3.22 1.73 26.56
N ASN A 116 4.49 1.69 26.97
CA ASN A 116 4.89 0.86 28.09
C ASN A 116 4.53 1.58 29.39
N PRO A 117 3.75 0.95 30.34
CA PRO A 117 3.38 1.57 31.59
C PRO A 117 4.54 2.03 32.48
N THR A 118 5.72 1.46 32.25
CA THR A 118 6.96 1.86 32.97
C THR A 118 7.75 2.95 32.24
N GLY A 119 7.29 3.38 31.05
CA GLY A 119 7.87 4.45 30.27
C GLY A 119 7.63 5.83 30.86
N LEU A 120 8.36 6.81 30.35
CA LEU A 120 8.30 8.19 30.85
C LEU A 120 7.15 9.01 30.27
N TYR A 121 6.56 8.58 29.16
CA TYR A 121 5.64 9.38 28.36
C TYR A 121 4.30 8.67 28.15
N SER A 122 3.27 9.46 27.89
CA SER A 122 1.96 9.00 27.42
C SER A 122 1.56 9.75 26.13
N PHE A 123 0.64 9.19 25.35
CA PHE A 123 0.20 9.84 24.15
C PHE A 123 -0.67 11.07 24.46
N PRO A 124 -0.36 12.24 23.85
CA PRO A 124 -1.20 13.42 23.98
C PRO A 124 -2.45 13.29 23.11
N LEU A 125 -3.62 13.69 23.63
CA LEU A 125 -4.88 13.72 22.87
C LEU A 125 -5.00 14.94 21.94
N THR A 126 -3.92 15.66 21.76
CA THR A 126 -3.85 16.83 20.89
C THR A 126 -3.86 16.37 19.43
N ARG A 127 -4.62 17.07 18.56
CA ARG A 127 -4.61 16.80 17.11
C ARG A 127 -3.19 16.87 16.56
N ARG A 128 -2.80 15.83 15.80
CA ARG A 128 -1.43 15.69 15.28
C ARG A 128 -0.37 15.80 16.37
N GLY A 129 -0.69 15.31 17.57
CA GLY A 129 0.20 15.39 18.73
C GLY A 129 1.37 14.41 18.70
N VAL A 130 1.36 13.44 17.79
CA VAL A 130 2.38 12.41 17.69
C VAL A 130 3.03 12.45 16.30
N GLU A 131 4.37 12.50 16.29
CA GLU A 131 5.21 12.42 15.09
C GLU A 131 5.88 11.05 15.07
N VAL A 132 5.65 10.29 14.01
CA VAL A 132 6.27 8.98 13.77
C VAL A 132 7.10 9.05 12.51
N THR A 133 8.40 8.87 12.64
CA THR A 133 9.31 8.68 11.51
C THR A 133 9.68 7.21 11.45
N GLY A 134 9.49 6.60 10.30
CA GLY A 134 9.74 5.17 10.14
C GLY A 134 9.54 4.69 8.71
N SER A 135 9.52 3.38 8.56
CA SER A 135 9.20 2.72 7.30
C SER A 135 7.75 2.29 7.30
N PHE A 136 7.00 2.68 6.28
CA PHE A 136 5.58 2.40 6.11
C PHE A 136 5.35 1.57 4.85
N GLY A 137 4.41 0.67 4.89
CA GLY A 137 4.03 -0.26 3.83
C GLY A 137 3.70 -1.64 4.38
N TYR A 138 3.07 -2.49 3.56
CA TYR A 138 2.70 -3.83 4.00
C TYR A 138 3.91 -4.76 4.12
N ASN A 139 4.85 -4.65 3.18
CA ASN A 139 6.09 -5.45 3.12
C ASN A 139 7.29 -4.57 2.80
N ALA A 140 8.49 -5.10 3.04
CA ALA A 140 9.71 -4.51 2.52
C ALA A 140 9.65 -4.42 0.98
N THR A 141 10.29 -3.42 0.42
CA THR A 141 10.32 -3.20 -1.03
C THR A 141 10.82 -4.44 -1.77
N GLY A 142 10.08 -4.88 -2.79
CA GLY A 142 10.40 -6.07 -3.58
C GLY A 142 10.01 -7.41 -2.93
N SER A 143 9.34 -7.40 -1.78
CA SER A 143 8.93 -8.59 -1.02
C SER A 143 7.40 -8.70 -0.88
N HIS A 144 6.67 -8.21 -1.85
CA HIS A 144 5.19 -8.30 -1.83
C HIS A 144 4.72 -9.76 -1.97
N PRO A 145 3.55 -10.11 -1.41
CA PRO A 145 3.01 -11.45 -1.47
C PRO A 145 2.77 -11.93 -2.91
N GLN A 146 2.97 -13.24 -3.16
CA GLN A 146 2.75 -13.84 -4.48
C GLN A 146 1.34 -13.55 -5.07
N PRO A 147 0.23 -13.56 -4.30
CA PRO A 147 -1.08 -13.20 -4.84
C PRO A 147 -1.15 -11.75 -5.36
N ILE A 148 -0.39 -10.83 -4.79
CA ILE A 148 -0.31 -9.42 -5.24
C ILE A 148 0.42 -9.34 -6.58
N ASN A 149 1.52 -10.09 -6.76
CA ASN A 149 2.22 -10.19 -8.04
C ASN A 149 1.29 -10.77 -9.12
N GLU A 150 0.63 -11.89 -8.83
CA GLU A 150 -0.30 -12.53 -9.77
C GLU A 150 -1.48 -11.63 -10.14
N ALA A 151 -2.06 -10.91 -9.17
CA ALA A 151 -3.11 -9.94 -9.42
C ALA A 151 -2.62 -8.80 -10.32
N CYS A 152 -1.40 -8.31 -10.07
CA CYS A 152 -0.77 -7.27 -10.91
C CYS A 152 -0.56 -7.76 -12.35
N LEU A 153 -0.02 -8.96 -12.53
CA LEU A 153 0.19 -9.54 -13.86
C LEU A 153 -1.13 -9.72 -14.63
N ARG A 154 -2.19 -10.23 -13.98
CA ARG A 154 -3.53 -10.38 -14.59
C ARG A 154 -4.10 -9.03 -15.02
N GLN A 155 -4.07 -8.07 -14.12
CA GLN A 155 -4.60 -6.74 -14.39
C GLN A 155 -3.79 -6.01 -15.49
N ALA A 156 -2.45 -6.11 -15.46
CA ALA A 156 -1.57 -5.50 -16.46
C ALA A 156 -1.77 -6.12 -17.85
N SER A 157 -1.91 -7.46 -17.94
CA SER A 157 -2.22 -8.17 -19.20
C SER A 157 -3.53 -7.68 -19.78
N ARG A 158 -4.56 -7.56 -18.96
CA ARG A 158 -5.88 -7.07 -19.39
C ARG A 158 -5.82 -5.62 -19.89
N LEU A 159 -5.07 -4.75 -19.22
CA LEU A 159 -4.88 -3.36 -19.66
C LEU A 159 -4.16 -3.31 -21.01
N PHE A 160 -3.15 -4.17 -21.21
CA PHE A 160 -2.43 -4.25 -22.46
C PHE A 160 -3.29 -4.78 -23.64
N GLU A 161 -4.07 -5.81 -23.40
CA GLU A 161 -5.00 -6.35 -24.42
C GLU A 161 -6.06 -5.33 -24.82
N ARG A 162 -6.61 -4.59 -23.86
CA ARG A 162 -7.54 -3.49 -24.14
C ARG A 162 -6.91 -2.38 -24.97
N ASN A 163 -5.62 -2.10 -24.80
CA ASN A 163 -4.92 -1.11 -25.60
C ASN A 163 -4.73 -1.57 -27.06
N LYS A 164 -4.65 -2.87 -27.32
CA LYS A 164 -4.59 -3.45 -28.67
C LYS A 164 -5.96 -3.48 -29.37
N ALA A 165 -7.04 -3.50 -28.64
CA ALA A 165 -8.41 -3.54 -29.16
C ALA A 165 -9.14 -2.21 -28.88
N PRO A 166 -8.91 -1.16 -29.69
CA PRO A 166 -9.45 0.17 -29.46
C PRO A 166 -10.93 0.17 -29.70
N LEU A 167 -11.81 -0.25 -29.06
CA LEU A 167 -13.28 -0.14 -29.07
C LEU A 167 -13.98 -1.27 -28.29
N GLY A 168 -13.22 -2.15 -27.61
CA GLY A 168 -13.83 -3.21 -26.79
C GLY A 168 -14.54 -4.30 -27.60
N MET A 169 -14.30 -4.36 -28.89
CA MET A 169 -14.80 -5.43 -29.75
C MET A 169 -13.65 -6.41 -30.05
N ILE A 170 -13.49 -7.41 -29.23
CA ILE A 170 -12.84 -8.66 -29.61
C ILE A 170 -13.99 -9.60 -29.96
N GLY A 171 -14.24 -9.78 -31.22
CA GLY A 171 -15.23 -10.77 -31.64
C GLY A 171 -15.70 -10.57 -33.06
N ASP A 172 -15.49 -11.60 -33.86
CA ASP A 172 -16.17 -11.87 -35.10
C ASP A 172 -17.70 -11.77 -34.89
N GLY A 173 -18.39 -11.11 -35.77
CA GLY A 173 -19.75 -10.57 -35.73
C GLY A 173 -20.93 -11.44 -35.30
N GLN A 174 -20.78 -12.40 -34.41
CA GLN A 174 -21.91 -13.15 -33.86
C GLN A 174 -21.75 -13.34 -32.34
N ILE A 175 -22.69 -12.69 -31.61
CA ILE A 175 -22.90 -12.80 -30.17
C ILE A 175 -21.85 -12.11 -29.31
N SER A 176 -21.85 -10.79 -29.32
CA SER A 176 -21.21 -9.99 -28.30
C SER A 176 -22.08 -9.96 -27.03
N GLN A 177 -22.01 -10.96 -26.21
CA GLN A 177 -22.17 -10.71 -24.77
C GLN A 177 -20.90 -10.02 -24.32
N ALA A 178 -20.85 -8.71 -24.50
CA ALA A 178 -19.90 -7.86 -23.82
C ALA A 178 -20.24 -7.95 -22.31
N THR A 179 -19.65 -8.90 -21.62
CA THR A 179 -19.69 -8.95 -20.18
C THR A 179 -18.95 -7.71 -19.69
N ARG A 180 -19.68 -6.65 -19.43
CA ARG A 180 -19.17 -5.45 -18.78
C ARG A 180 -18.88 -5.84 -17.34
N TYR A 181 -17.66 -6.24 -17.06
CA TYR A 181 -17.18 -6.29 -15.69
C TYR A 181 -17.03 -4.83 -15.21
N SER A 182 -18.10 -4.29 -14.63
CA SER A 182 -18.12 -2.93 -14.11
C SER A 182 -17.24 -2.78 -12.88
N ASP A 183 -17.01 -3.87 -12.13
CA ASP A 183 -16.40 -3.86 -10.80
C ASP A 183 -15.02 -4.57 -10.74
N GLY A 184 -14.29 -4.63 -11.84
CA GLY A 184 -12.98 -5.28 -11.88
C GLY A 184 -13.04 -6.75 -12.33
N ASP A 185 -11.88 -7.39 -12.39
CA ASP A 185 -11.76 -8.81 -12.73
C ASP A 185 -12.07 -9.66 -11.49
N PRO A 186 -13.06 -10.59 -11.52
CA PRO A 186 -13.39 -11.42 -10.37
C PRO A 186 -12.20 -12.19 -9.81
N ASP A 187 -11.33 -12.70 -10.68
CA ASP A 187 -10.14 -13.45 -10.24
C ASP A 187 -9.14 -12.54 -9.50
N VAL A 188 -8.97 -11.30 -9.97
CA VAL A 188 -8.14 -10.30 -9.30
C VAL A 188 -8.75 -9.96 -7.95
N MET A 189 -10.07 -9.78 -7.87
CA MET A 189 -10.76 -9.48 -6.61
C MET A 189 -10.63 -10.59 -5.58
N VAL A 190 -10.69 -11.86 -5.99
CA VAL A 190 -10.48 -13.01 -5.09
C VAL A 190 -9.06 -13.01 -4.54
N LEU A 191 -8.04 -12.71 -5.37
CA LEU A 191 -6.64 -12.62 -4.92
C LEU A 191 -6.41 -11.48 -3.94
N LEU A 192 -7.11 -10.34 -4.11
CA LEU A 192 -6.95 -9.15 -3.28
C LEU A 192 -7.78 -9.19 -1.99
N ALA A 193 -8.84 -10.00 -1.93
CA ALA A 193 -9.78 -10.03 -0.80
C ALA A 193 -9.10 -10.19 0.58
N PRO A 194 -8.12 -11.09 0.77
CA PRO A 194 -7.43 -11.25 2.07
C PRO A 194 -6.59 -10.04 2.50
N TYR A 195 -6.24 -9.18 1.55
CA TYR A 195 -5.36 -8.03 1.77
C TYR A 195 -6.10 -6.71 1.92
N ARG A 196 -7.41 -6.69 1.67
CA ARG A 196 -8.22 -5.48 1.86
C ARG A 196 -8.21 -5.05 3.31
N ARG A 197 -7.88 -3.78 3.53
CA ARG A 197 -8.06 -3.18 4.85
C ARG A 197 -9.55 -2.89 5.05
N MET A 198 -10.13 -3.42 6.13
CA MET A 198 -11.47 -3.01 6.55
C MET A 198 -11.36 -1.57 7.06
N GLU A 199 -12.05 -0.65 6.43
CA GLU A 199 -12.33 0.64 7.04
C GLU A 199 -13.28 0.39 8.21
N LEU A 200 -12.83 0.69 9.42
CA LEU A 200 -13.72 0.84 10.55
C LEU A 200 -14.55 2.11 10.28
N VAL A 201 -15.69 1.93 9.62
CA VAL A 201 -16.66 3.01 9.45
C VAL A 201 -17.27 3.28 10.81
N GLY A 202 -16.90 4.38 11.42
CA GLY A 202 -17.57 4.93 12.60
C GLY A 202 -16.93 4.55 13.93
N ALA A 203 -15.92 5.27 14.33
CA ALA A 203 -15.64 5.62 15.72
C ALA A 203 -15.70 7.13 15.88
#